data_5f20c8227b5414db41be34f68b9a2a67
#
_entry.id   5f20c8227b5414db41be34f68b9a2a67
#
_cell.length_a   1.000
_cell.length_b   1.000
_cell.length_c   1.000
_cell.angle_alpha   90.00
_cell.angle_beta   90.00
_cell.angle_gamma   90.00
#
_symmetry.space_group_name_H-M   'P 1'
#
loop_
_entity.id
_entity.type
_entity.pdbx_description
1 polymer ?
#
loop_
_entity_poly.entity_id
_entity_poly.type
_entity_poly.pdbx_seq_one_letter_code
_entity_poly.pdbx_strand_id
1 'polypeptide(L)'
;MDIDYPLLLTWAVLISGGIWLFDVLVLKPRRDEGASAPTLVEYARSFFPVLVFVLLMRSFLGEPYQIPSESMVPTLEVGDFILVNKYAYGIRLPVLGTKVVEVGRPERGDIMVFIPPHDSRYFIKRVIGLPGDHIRYENKALYINGERAGYEFVREFHDIIGRSAVPVREYVEIFDEDSHTTYRYPTEERAREWVVPEDSYFVMGDNRDRSDDSRRWKYVSEAKIVGKAVAIWVHKAPGLNWPTFERNRWI
;
A
#
# COMPACT_ATOMS: atom_id res chain seq x y z
N MET A 1 -20.16 5.86 5.95
CA MET A 1 -20.01 4.74 6.89
C MET A 1 -19.27 3.66 6.10
N ASP A 2 -17.93 3.63 6.23
CA ASP A 2 -17.12 2.67 5.49
C ASP A 2 -17.31 1.31 6.14
N ILE A 3 -17.83 0.37 5.37
CA ILE A 3 -18.07 -1.00 5.82
C ILE A 3 -16.69 -1.68 5.94
N ASP A 4 -16.35 -2.10 7.14
CA ASP A 4 -15.13 -2.88 7.39
C ASP A 4 -15.33 -4.33 6.90
N TYR A 5 -15.10 -4.54 5.59
CA TYR A 5 -15.24 -5.85 4.95
C TYR A 5 -14.37 -6.96 5.60
N PRO A 6 -13.12 -6.71 6.06
CA PRO A 6 -12.34 -7.68 6.82
C PRO A 6 -13.03 -8.16 8.09
N LEU A 7 -13.58 -7.24 8.86
CA LEU A 7 -14.33 -7.56 10.09
C LEU A 7 -15.57 -8.39 9.79
N LEU A 8 -16.35 -7.99 8.77
CA LEU A 8 -17.53 -8.74 8.33
C LEU A 8 -17.20 -10.18 7.92
N LEU A 9 -16.14 -10.36 7.12
CA LEU A 9 -15.70 -11.68 6.67
C LEU A 9 -15.24 -12.54 7.84
N THR A 10 -14.50 -11.96 8.79
CA THR A 10 -14.05 -12.64 10.01
C THR A 10 -15.24 -13.12 10.83
N TRP A 11 -16.25 -12.28 11.04
CA TRP A 11 -17.48 -12.67 11.72
C TRP A 11 -18.25 -13.76 10.98
N ALA A 12 -18.34 -13.68 9.63
CA ALA A 12 -18.99 -14.71 8.82
C ALA A 12 -18.30 -16.07 8.98
N VAL A 13 -16.96 -16.11 9.01
CA VAL A 13 -16.18 -17.33 9.27
C VAL A 13 -16.43 -17.87 10.69
N LEU A 14 -16.37 -17.00 11.71
CA LEU A 14 -16.57 -17.39 13.09
C LEU A 14 -17.99 -17.92 13.34
N ILE A 15 -19.01 -17.27 12.81
CA ILE A 15 -20.42 -17.67 12.95
C ILE A 15 -20.68 -18.99 12.23
N SER A 16 -20.29 -19.11 10.95
CA SER A 16 -20.50 -20.34 10.18
C SER A 16 -19.71 -21.53 10.77
N GLY A 17 -18.46 -21.31 11.19
CA GLY A 17 -17.65 -22.30 11.87
C GLY A 17 -18.23 -22.71 13.22
N GLY A 18 -18.73 -21.75 14.00
CA GLY A 18 -19.39 -21.99 15.27
C GLY A 18 -20.67 -22.83 15.14
N ILE A 19 -21.51 -22.51 14.16
CA ILE A 19 -22.74 -23.30 13.86
C ILE A 19 -22.39 -24.72 13.45
N TRP A 20 -21.42 -24.89 12.56
CA TRP A 20 -20.96 -26.20 12.12
C TRP A 20 -20.35 -27.01 13.26
N LEU A 21 -19.47 -26.41 14.06
CA LEU A 21 -18.84 -27.08 15.21
C LEU A 21 -19.87 -27.49 16.27
N PHE A 22 -20.85 -26.62 16.54
CA PHE A 22 -21.94 -26.91 17.45
C PHE A 22 -22.80 -28.12 16.98
N ASP A 23 -23.09 -28.15 15.66
CA ASP A 23 -23.79 -29.30 15.10
C ASP A 23 -22.99 -30.61 15.30
N VAL A 24 -21.70 -30.58 14.95
CA VAL A 24 -20.84 -31.77 15.04
C VAL A 24 -20.72 -32.29 16.48
N LEU A 25 -20.59 -31.37 17.45
CA LEU A 25 -20.36 -31.78 18.87
C LEU A 25 -21.63 -32.04 19.64
N VAL A 26 -22.74 -31.39 19.31
CA VAL A 26 -23.97 -31.43 20.14
C VAL A 26 -25.16 -32.03 19.42
N LEU A 27 -25.47 -31.57 18.18
CA LEU A 27 -26.70 -31.97 17.51
C LEU A 27 -26.55 -33.29 16.76
N LYS A 28 -25.46 -33.49 16.05
CA LYS A 28 -25.23 -34.70 15.27
C LYS A 28 -25.21 -35.98 16.11
N PRO A 29 -24.59 -36.05 17.31
CA PRO A 29 -24.64 -37.23 18.16
C PRO A 29 -26.03 -37.57 18.69
N ARG A 30 -26.97 -36.59 18.70
CA ARG A 30 -28.35 -36.76 19.20
C ARG A 30 -29.37 -36.94 18.08
N ARG A 31 -28.91 -36.98 16.84
CA ARG A 31 -29.80 -37.11 15.66
C ARG A 31 -29.96 -38.56 15.29
N ASP A 32 -31.18 -38.97 14.95
CA ASP A 32 -31.47 -40.33 14.49
C ASP A 32 -30.71 -40.67 13.21
N GLU A 33 -30.33 -41.91 13.03
CA GLU A 33 -29.64 -42.40 11.84
C GLU A 33 -30.50 -42.12 10.59
N GLY A 34 -29.95 -41.33 9.63
CA GLY A 34 -30.63 -40.97 8.39
C GLY A 34 -31.40 -39.62 8.43
N ALA A 35 -31.49 -38.96 9.56
CA ALA A 35 -32.13 -37.63 9.62
C ALA A 35 -31.22 -36.53 8.98
N SER A 36 -31.79 -35.69 8.12
CA SER A 36 -31.10 -34.57 7.50
C SER A 36 -30.69 -33.52 8.54
N ALA A 37 -29.59 -32.81 8.25
CA ALA A 37 -29.20 -31.66 9.07
C ALA A 37 -30.19 -30.50 8.89
N PRO A 38 -30.38 -29.64 9.90
CA PRO A 38 -31.14 -28.41 9.72
C PRO A 38 -30.52 -27.56 8.59
N THR A 39 -31.38 -26.94 7.80
CA THR A 39 -30.96 -26.14 6.62
C THR A 39 -29.86 -25.12 6.96
N LEU A 40 -29.96 -24.48 8.14
CA LEU A 40 -28.94 -23.53 8.61
C LEU A 40 -27.55 -24.17 8.76
N VAL A 41 -27.51 -25.41 9.26
CA VAL A 41 -26.25 -26.18 9.42
C VAL A 41 -25.69 -26.58 8.06
N GLU A 42 -26.52 -26.96 7.11
CA GLU A 42 -26.09 -27.30 5.75
C GLU A 42 -25.45 -26.12 5.06
N TYR A 43 -26.07 -24.94 5.14
CA TYR A 43 -25.48 -23.71 4.62
C TYR A 43 -24.16 -23.34 5.35
N ALA A 44 -24.16 -23.37 6.67
CA ALA A 44 -22.94 -23.08 7.44
C ALA A 44 -21.78 -24.00 7.06
N ARG A 45 -22.06 -25.30 6.90
CA ARG A 45 -21.06 -26.31 6.47
C ARG A 45 -20.55 -26.08 5.05
N SER A 46 -21.44 -25.68 4.13
CA SER A 46 -21.08 -25.46 2.71
C SER A 46 -20.29 -24.15 2.53
N PHE A 47 -20.66 -23.08 3.21
CA PHE A 47 -20.03 -21.79 3.06
C PHE A 47 -18.75 -21.64 3.90
N PHE A 48 -18.62 -22.30 5.03
CA PHE A 48 -17.45 -22.19 5.91
C PHE A 48 -16.11 -22.38 5.21
N PRO A 49 -15.85 -23.47 4.43
CA PRO A 49 -14.57 -23.64 3.76
C PRO A 49 -14.32 -22.57 2.70
N VAL A 50 -15.35 -22.10 2.01
CA VAL A 50 -15.23 -21.01 1.02
C VAL A 50 -14.88 -19.70 1.71
N LEU A 51 -15.57 -19.37 2.81
CA LEU A 51 -15.31 -18.16 3.59
C LEU A 51 -13.89 -18.20 4.20
N VAL A 52 -13.46 -19.34 4.72
CA VAL A 52 -12.08 -19.52 5.22
C VAL A 52 -11.09 -19.34 4.09
N PHE A 53 -11.33 -19.95 2.94
CA PHE A 53 -10.45 -19.79 1.77
C PHE A 53 -10.34 -18.33 1.34
N VAL A 54 -11.47 -17.62 1.22
CA VAL A 54 -11.49 -16.19 0.88
C VAL A 54 -10.78 -15.35 1.94
N LEU A 55 -11.00 -15.66 3.24
CA LEU A 55 -10.30 -14.98 4.33
C LEU A 55 -8.78 -15.19 4.26
N LEU A 56 -8.35 -16.44 4.02
CA LEU A 56 -6.94 -16.77 3.86
C LEU A 56 -6.35 -16.10 2.62
N MET A 57 -7.02 -16.21 1.46
CA MET A 57 -6.59 -15.56 0.23
C MET A 57 -6.41 -14.05 0.42
N ARG A 58 -7.40 -13.39 1.00
CA ARG A 58 -7.34 -11.96 1.30
C ARG A 58 -6.25 -11.63 2.34
N SER A 59 -6.05 -12.52 3.30
CA SER A 59 -5.02 -12.36 4.32
C SER A 59 -3.60 -12.61 3.77
N PHE A 60 -3.42 -13.51 2.81
CA PHE A 60 -2.09 -13.97 2.38
C PHE A 60 -1.68 -13.55 0.96
N LEU A 61 -2.60 -13.15 0.07
CA LEU A 61 -2.27 -12.78 -1.31
C LEU A 61 -2.08 -11.29 -1.56
N GLY A 62 -2.29 -10.47 -0.56
CA GLY A 62 -2.23 -9.02 -0.71
C GLY A 62 -3.61 -8.39 -0.98
N GLU A 63 -3.72 -7.14 -0.63
CA GLU A 63 -4.94 -6.36 -0.81
C GLU A 63 -4.79 -5.44 -2.02
N PRO A 64 -5.75 -5.44 -2.97
CA PRO A 64 -5.70 -4.53 -4.08
C PRO A 64 -6.08 -3.11 -3.62
N TYR A 65 -5.25 -2.13 -3.96
CA TYR A 65 -5.53 -0.71 -3.76
C TYR A 65 -5.55 0.01 -5.09
N GLN A 66 -6.53 0.86 -5.30
CA GLN A 66 -6.58 1.73 -6.48
C GLN A 66 -5.81 3.02 -6.22
N ILE A 67 -5.01 3.44 -7.17
CA ILE A 67 -4.25 4.70 -7.13
C ILE A 67 -5.16 5.86 -7.52
N PRO A 68 -5.48 6.78 -6.59
CA PRO A 68 -6.41 7.86 -6.84
C PRO A 68 -5.72 9.18 -7.26
N SER A 69 -4.39 9.28 -7.15
CA SER A 69 -3.66 10.54 -7.32
C SER A 69 -2.38 10.38 -8.13
N GLU A 70 -1.89 11.49 -8.67
CA GLU A 70 -0.70 11.55 -9.52
C GLU A 70 0.63 11.65 -8.74
N SER A 71 0.60 11.54 -7.42
CA SER A 71 1.79 11.80 -6.58
C SER A 71 2.94 10.79 -6.78
N MET A 72 2.67 9.64 -7.38
CA MET A 72 3.64 8.57 -7.66
C MET A 72 3.91 8.40 -9.15
N VAL A 73 3.40 9.29 -10.01
CA VAL A 73 3.73 9.29 -11.44
C VAL A 73 5.23 9.61 -11.61
N PRO A 74 5.94 8.91 -12.49
CA PRO A 74 5.49 7.98 -13.52
C PRO A 74 5.39 6.51 -13.08
N THR A 75 5.83 6.19 -11.86
CA THR A 75 5.86 4.80 -11.40
C THR A 75 4.45 4.22 -11.29
N LEU A 76 3.54 4.96 -10.65
CA LEU A 76 2.13 4.60 -10.53
C LEU A 76 1.27 5.71 -11.12
N GLU A 77 0.29 5.33 -11.96
CA GLU A 77 -0.66 6.25 -12.58
C GLU A 77 -2.04 6.16 -11.93
N VAL A 78 -2.83 7.23 -12.09
CA VAL A 78 -4.22 7.24 -11.62
C VAL A 78 -5.01 6.16 -12.34
N GLY A 79 -5.63 5.27 -11.55
CA GLY A 79 -6.37 4.12 -12.08
C GLY A 79 -5.59 2.81 -12.07
N ASP A 80 -4.31 2.82 -11.69
CA ASP A 80 -3.58 1.58 -11.41
C ASP A 80 -4.17 0.89 -10.18
N PHE A 81 -4.34 -0.43 -10.26
CA PHE A 81 -4.61 -1.28 -9.12
C PHE A 81 -3.32 -2.01 -8.75
N ILE A 82 -2.86 -1.77 -7.54
CA ILE A 82 -1.63 -2.36 -7.02
C ILE A 82 -1.94 -3.49 -6.05
N LEU A 83 -1.04 -4.46 -5.98
CA LEU A 83 -1.03 -5.48 -4.94
C LEU A 83 -0.12 -5.04 -3.80
N VAL A 84 -0.65 -5.06 -2.58
CA VAL A 84 0.09 -4.68 -1.37
C VAL A 84 0.32 -5.90 -0.50
N ASN A 85 1.60 -6.24 -0.28
CA ASN A 85 2.01 -7.26 0.66
C ASN A 85 2.02 -6.67 2.07
N LYS A 86 1.01 -7.00 2.87
CA LYS A 86 0.87 -6.53 4.25
C LYS A 86 1.86 -7.19 5.23
N TYR A 87 2.44 -8.32 4.83
CA TYR A 87 3.36 -9.11 5.66
C TYR A 87 4.83 -8.79 5.40
N ALA A 88 5.13 -7.98 4.38
CA ALA A 88 6.49 -7.61 4.04
C ALA A 88 7.29 -7.11 5.26
N TYR A 89 6.61 -6.37 6.15
CA TYR A 89 7.23 -5.75 7.33
C TYR A 89 6.78 -6.35 8.67
N GLY A 90 6.05 -7.46 8.64
CA GLY A 90 5.62 -8.18 9.83
C GLY A 90 4.16 -8.61 9.81
N ILE A 91 3.84 -9.62 10.60
CA ILE A 91 2.47 -10.10 10.74
C ILE A 91 1.79 -9.30 11.86
N ARG A 92 0.68 -8.65 11.51
CA ARG A 92 -0.16 -7.90 12.45
C ARG A 92 -1.46 -8.64 12.68
N LEU A 93 -1.94 -8.65 13.93
CA LEU A 93 -3.24 -9.23 14.25
C LEU A 93 -4.35 -8.44 13.55
N PRO A 94 -5.29 -9.14 12.88
CA PRO A 94 -6.49 -8.50 12.36
C PRO A 94 -7.20 -7.73 13.49
N VAL A 95 -7.79 -6.57 13.17
CA VAL A 95 -8.56 -5.72 14.10
C VAL A 95 -7.69 -4.99 15.15
N LEU A 96 -6.75 -5.65 15.81
CA LEU A 96 -5.91 -5.03 16.84
C LEU A 96 -4.70 -4.29 16.29
N GLY A 97 -4.26 -4.60 15.06
CA GLY A 97 -3.11 -3.97 14.41
C GLY A 97 -1.75 -4.25 15.09
N THR A 98 -1.75 -5.01 16.19
CA THR A 98 -0.53 -5.34 16.95
C THR A 98 0.37 -6.25 16.12
N LYS A 99 1.64 -5.85 15.92
CA LYS A 99 2.69 -6.64 15.26
C LYS A 99 3.07 -7.81 16.18
N VAL A 100 2.84 -9.04 15.72
CA VAL A 100 3.13 -10.27 16.50
C VAL A 100 4.38 -11.00 16.00
N VAL A 101 4.73 -10.83 14.73
CA VAL A 101 5.94 -11.40 14.14
C VAL A 101 6.62 -10.33 13.30
N GLU A 102 7.91 -10.13 13.51
CA GLU A 102 8.75 -9.31 12.64
C GLU A 102 9.22 -10.20 11.48
N VAL A 103 8.94 -9.77 10.24
CA VAL A 103 9.35 -10.49 9.02
C VAL A 103 10.46 -9.72 8.31
N GLY A 104 10.33 -8.39 8.25
CA GLY A 104 11.28 -7.49 7.64
C GLY A 104 11.04 -6.05 8.08
N ARG A 105 11.85 -5.15 7.54
CA ARG A 105 11.70 -3.70 7.72
C ARG A 105 11.62 -3.02 6.36
N PRO A 106 10.99 -1.84 6.26
CA PRO A 106 11.05 -1.06 5.04
C PRO A 106 12.49 -0.75 4.66
N GLU A 107 12.80 -0.98 3.39
CA GLU A 107 14.08 -0.66 2.79
C GLU A 107 13.96 0.63 1.97
N ARG A 108 15.08 1.29 1.73
CA ARG A 108 15.13 2.45 0.85
C ARG A 108 14.74 2.03 -0.56
N GLY A 109 13.90 2.84 -1.23
CA GLY A 109 13.34 2.49 -2.53
C GLY A 109 11.97 1.80 -2.47
N ASP A 110 11.61 1.15 -1.36
CA ASP A 110 10.31 0.49 -1.22
C ASP A 110 9.15 1.46 -1.47
N ILE A 111 8.15 1.00 -2.22
CA ILE A 111 6.89 1.73 -2.35
C ILE A 111 5.96 1.28 -1.22
N MET A 112 5.74 2.17 -0.26
CA MET A 112 5.08 1.86 1.00
C MET A 112 3.66 2.44 1.04
N VAL A 113 2.70 1.62 1.49
CA VAL A 113 1.34 2.06 1.83
C VAL A 113 1.26 2.27 3.33
N PHE A 114 0.72 3.42 3.76
CA PHE A 114 0.68 3.82 5.16
C PHE A 114 -0.45 4.82 5.44
N ILE A 115 -0.68 5.12 6.72
CA ILE A 115 -1.59 6.17 7.18
C ILE A 115 -0.72 7.36 7.65
N PRO A 116 -0.80 8.53 6.98
CA PRO A 116 0.01 9.69 7.35
C PRO A 116 -0.45 10.33 8.67
N PRO A 117 0.40 11.14 9.34
CA PRO A 117 0.06 11.69 10.65
C PRO A 117 -1.10 12.70 10.65
N HIS A 118 -1.41 13.30 9.51
CA HIS A 118 -2.40 14.38 9.37
C HIS A 118 -3.71 13.95 8.70
N ASP A 119 -3.81 12.70 8.22
CA ASP A 119 -4.97 12.18 7.49
C ASP A 119 -5.26 10.73 7.94
N SER A 120 -6.49 10.29 7.81
CA SER A 120 -6.91 8.90 8.11
C SER A 120 -6.92 8.00 6.87
N ARG A 121 -6.76 8.56 5.67
CA ARG A 121 -6.74 7.83 4.39
C ARG A 121 -5.40 7.14 4.18
N TYR A 122 -5.40 6.09 3.37
CA TYR A 122 -4.17 5.44 2.94
C TYR A 122 -3.42 6.30 1.93
N PHE A 123 -2.12 6.50 2.19
CA PHE A 123 -1.18 7.14 1.28
C PHE A 123 -0.20 6.10 0.75
N ILE A 124 0.35 6.40 -0.42
CA ILE A 124 1.42 5.60 -1.03
C ILE A 124 2.56 6.51 -1.44
N LYS A 125 3.77 6.19 -1.01
CA LYS A 125 5.00 6.95 -1.30
C LYS A 125 6.20 6.00 -1.30
N ARG A 126 7.30 6.48 -1.85
CA ARG A 126 8.58 5.79 -1.83
C ARG A 126 9.36 6.10 -0.55
N VAL A 127 9.93 5.08 0.06
CA VAL A 127 10.82 5.21 1.22
C VAL A 127 12.14 5.81 0.75
N ILE A 128 12.50 6.96 1.31
CA ILE A 128 13.75 7.67 1.01
C ILE A 128 14.70 7.63 2.19
N GLY A 129 14.20 7.85 3.40
CA GLY A 129 14.99 7.86 4.63
C GLY A 129 14.56 6.77 5.59
N LEU A 130 15.56 6.07 6.13
CA LEU A 130 15.44 5.05 7.17
C LEU A 130 15.69 5.67 8.56
N PRO A 131 15.33 4.98 9.65
CA PRO A 131 15.64 5.43 11.01
C PRO A 131 17.11 5.84 11.17
N GLY A 132 17.35 7.03 11.72
CA GLY A 132 18.68 7.61 11.91
C GLY A 132 19.27 8.38 10.72
N ASP A 133 18.68 8.29 9.53
CA ASP A 133 19.18 9.00 8.35
C ASP A 133 19.07 10.52 8.48
N HIS A 134 20.08 11.22 7.97
CA HIS A 134 20.05 12.66 7.74
C HIS A 134 19.70 12.94 6.28
N ILE A 135 18.51 13.49 6.06
CA ILE A 135 17.97 13.83 4.74
C ILE A 135 18.08 15.32 4.51
N ARG A 136 18.65 15.74 3.39
CA ARG A 136 18.63 17.12 2.92
C ARG A 136 18.07 17.19 1.50
N TYR A 137 17.16 18.09 1.27
CA TYR A 137 16.60 18.35 -0.04
C TYR A 137 16.81 19.82 -0.39
N GLU A 138 17.62 20.07 -1.41
CA GLU A 138 18.05 21.42 -1.80
C GLU A 138 18.16 21.52 -3.32
N ASN A 139 17.60 22.59 -3.91
CA ASN A 139 17.62 22.80 -5.36
C ASN A 139 17.15 21.56 -6.16
N LYS A 140 16.15 20.85 -5.64
CA LYS A 140 15.61 19.59 -6.18
C LYS A 140 16.61 18.43 -6.20
N ALA A 141 17.72 18.56 -5.50
CA ALA A 141 18.66 17.47 -5.27
C ALA A 141 18.45 16.88 -3.88
N LEU A 142 18.37 15.55 -3.81
CA LEU A 142 18.30 14.77 -2.59
C LEU A 142 19.72 14.44 -2.11
N TYR A 143 19.93 14.57 -0.82
CA TYR A 143 21.14 14.12 -0.13
C TYR A 143 20.74 13.22 1.03
N ILE A 144 21.41 12.10 1.17
CA ILE A 144 21.18 11.12 2.22
C ILE A 144 22.53 10.91 2.93
N ASN A 145 22.58 11.19 4.23
CA ASN A 145 23.79 11.09 5.04
C ASN A 145 25.00 11.85 4.45
N GLY A 146 24.72 12.99 3.78
CA GLY A 146 25.71 13.82 3.13
C GLY A 146 26.03 13.45 1.67
N GLU A 147 25.64 12.26 1.21
CA GLU A 147 25.82 11.82 -0.17
C GLU A 147 24.69 12.31 -1.06
N ARG A 148 25.03 12.86 -2.21
CA ARG A 148 24.06 13.33 -3.19
C ARG A 148 23.59 12.17 -4.04
N ALA A 149 22.25 12.02 -4.17
CA ALA A 149 21.67 11.07 -5.12
C ALA A 149 22.15 11.37 -6.56
N GLY A 150 22.36 10.31 -7.33
CA GLY A 150 22.63 10.42 -8.77
C GLY A 150 21.39 10.81 -9.55
N TYR A 151 21.59 11.50 -10.68
CA TYR A 151 20.50 11.88 -11.57
C TYR A 151 20.91 11.72 -13.01
N GLU A 152 20.13 10.94 -13.77
CA GLU A 152 20.24 10.83 -15.21
C GLU A 152 19.03 11.51 -15.87
N PHE A 153 19.27 12.50 -16.73
CA PHE A 153 18.21 13.16 -17.47
C PHE A 153 17.67 12.23 -18.55
N VAL A 154 16.36 12.02 -18.58
CA VAL A 154 15.69 11.19 -19.59
C VAL A 154 15.11 12.03 -20.70
N ARG A 155 14.22 12.96 -20.38
CA ARG A 155 13.54 13.83 -21.35
C ARG A 155 12.86 15.01 -20.67
N GLU A 156 12.48 15.98 -21.50
CA GLU A 156 11.58 17.06 -21.12
C GLU A 156 10.31 16.98 -21.97
N PHE A 157 9.18 17.17 -21.35
CA PHE A 157 7.87 17.23 -22.03
C PHE A 157 6.99 18.28 -21.36
N HIS A 158 5.80 18.54 -21.91
CA HIS A 158 4.86 19.47 -21.31
C HIS A 158 3.65 18.71 -20.75
N ASP A 159 3.34 18.99 -19.47
CA ASP A 159 2.11 18.55 -18.83
C ASP A 159 1.06 19.67 -18.88
N ILE A 160 -0.21 19.30 -19.01
CA ILE A 160 -1.31 20.28 -19.06
C ILE A 160 -1.91 20.42 -17.66
N ILE A 161 -1.58 21.52 -17.00
CA ILE A 161 -2.14 21.84 -15.68
C ILE A 161 -3.17 22.96 -15.84
N GLY A 162 -4.44 22.60 -15.73
CA GLY A 162 -5.53 23.52 -16.01
C GLY A 162 -5.57 23.94 -17.49
N ARG A 163 -5.14 25.18 -17.79
CA ARG A 163 -5.05 25.71 -19.16
C ARG A 163 -3.62 25.99 -19.60
N SER A 164 -2.64 25.66 -18.80
CA SER A 164 -1.24 25.98 -19.06
C SER A 164 -0.44 24.72 -19.34
N ALA A 165 0.39 24.78 -20.38
CA ALA A 165 1.41 23.78 -20.64
C ALA A 165 2.63 24.09 -19.76
N VAL A 166 2.97 23.22 -18.84
CA VAL A 166 4.07 23.38 -17.89
C VAL A 166 5.17 22.39 -18.26
N PRO A 167 6.44 22.83 -18.42
CA PRO A 167 7.53 21.90 -18.71
C PRO A 167 7.78 21.00 -17.53
N VAL A 168 7.97 19.70 -17.80
CA VAL A 168 8.28 18.65 -16.84
C VAL A 168 9.54 17.96 -17.28
N ARG A 169 10.48 17.80 -16.34
CA ARG A 169 11.71 17.03 -16.56
C ARG A 169 11.62 15.69 -15.87
N GLU A 170 11.90 14.67 -16.64
CA GLU A 170 11.98 13.30 -16.19
C GLU A 170 13.45 12.93 -15.94
N TYR A 171 13.72 12.40 -14.75
CA TYR A 171 15.02 11.93 -14.33
C TYR A 171 14.94 10.52 -13.76
N VAL A 172 15.95 9.71 -14.01
CA VAL A 172 16.24 8.55 -13.16
C VAL A 172 17.02 9.07 -11.96
N GLU A 173 16.50 8.88 -10.77
CA GLU A 173 17.16 9.15 -9.50
C GLU A 173 17.76 7.86 -8.98
N ILE A 174 19.03 7.92 -8.56
CA ILE A 174 19.83 6.77 -8.17
C ILE A 174 20.36 7.02 -6.77
N PHE A 175 20.10 6.10 -5.85
CA PHE A 175 20.70 6.07 -4.52
C PHE A 175 20.86 4.62 -4.06
N ASP A 176 21.99 4.33 -3.41
CA ASP A 176 22.41 2.97 -3.08
C ASP A 176 22.41 2.06 -4.32
N GLU A 177 21.77 0.90 -4.26
CA GLU A 177 21.59 -0.03 -5.38
C GLU A 177 20.27 0.17 -6.12
N ASP A 178 19.46 1.19 -5.73
CA ASP A 178 18.12 1.42 -6.24
C ASP A 178 18.07 2.58 -7.22
N SER A 179 17.19 2.46 -8.21
CA SER A 179 16.94 3.51 -9.19
C SER A 179 15.48 3.59 -9.54
N HIS A 180 14.96 4.81 -9.67
CA HIS A 180 13.57 5.02 -10.04
C HIS A 180 13.40 6.35 -10.78
N THR A 181 12.32 6.43 -11.54
CA THR A 181 12.01 7.61 -12.33
C THR A 181 11.26 8.65 -11.49
N THR A 182 11.64 9.92 -11.65
CA THR A 182 11.01 11.06 -10.96
C THR A 182 10.62 12.16 -11.93
N TYR A 183 9.50 12.84 -11.64
CA TYR A 183 9.08 14.05 -12.37
C TYR A 183 9.36 15.30 -11.54
N ARG A 184 9.87 16.33 -12.22
CA ARG A 184 10.20 17.63 -11.63
C ARG A 184 9.64 18.76 -12.48
N TYR A 185 8.95 19.69 -11.85
CA TYR A 185 8.39 20.88 -12.43
C TYR A 185 9.27 22.09 -12.12
N PRO A 186 9.17 23.21 -12.86
CA PRO A 186 10.00 24.40 -12.65
C PRO A 186 9.51 25.24 -11.45
N THR A 187 9.43 24.62 -10.28
CA THR A 187 9.07 25.26 -9.01
C THR A 187 10.33 25.55 -8.20
N GLU A 188 10.31 26.63 -7.43
CA GLU A 188 11.37 26.89 -6.46
C GLU A 188 11.16 26.06 -5.21
N GLU A 189 12.24 25.50 -4.69
CA GLU A 189 12.22 24.76 -3.43
C GLU A 189 13.35 25.26 -2.51
N ARG A 190 12.96 25.58 -1.27
CA ARG A 190 13.92 25.99 -0.23
C ARG A 190 14.65 24.77 0.30
N ALA A 191 15.94 24.96 0.59
CA ALA A 191 16.72 23.94 1.28
C ALA A 191 16.08 23.59 2.64
N ARG A 192 15.94 22.31 2.90
CA ARG A 192 15.41 21.75 4.15
C ARG A 192 16.19 20.51 4.55
N GLU A 193 16.25 20.28 5.85
CA GLU A 193 16.93 19.13 6.42
C GLU A 193 16.04 18.46 7.46
N TRP A 194 16.20 17.13 7.56
CA TRP A 194 15.48 16.29 8.51
C TRP A 194 16.40 15.18 9.01
N VAL A 195 16.25 14.84 10.29
CA VAL A 195 16.84 13.63 10.88
C VAL A 195 15.70 12.69 11.17
N VAL A 196 15.73 11.49 10.56
CA VAL A 196 14.65 10.52 10.69
C VAL A 196 14.70 9.89 12.09
N PRO A 197 13.63 10.02 12.90
CA PRO A 197 13.61 9.40 14.22
C PRO A 197 13.63 7.88 14.15
N GLU A 198 13.99 7.24 15.27
CA GLU A 198 13.80 5.80 15.43
C GLU A 198 12.33 5.42 15.22
N ASP A 199 12.08 4.22 14.71
CA ASP A 199 10.74 3.71 14.38
C ASP A 199 9.94 4.60 13.42
N SER A 200 10.61 5.38 12.60
CA SER A 200 10.00 6.28 11.61
C SER A 200 10.71 6.24 10.27
N TYR A 201 9.99 6.64 9.23
CA TYR A 201 10.49 6.66 7.86
C TYR A 201 10.21 8.01 7.19
N PHE A 202 11.13 8.44 6.34
CA PHE A 202 10.95 9.60 5.48
C PHE A 202 10.58 9.14 4.08
N VAL A 203 9.46 9.61 3.55
CA VAL A 203 8.93 9.15 2.28
C VAL A 203 8.69 10.31 1.33
N MET A 204 8.88 10.08 0.02
CA MET A 204 8.60 11.07 -1.02
C MET A 204 7.79 10.44 -2.16
N GLY A 205 7.02 11.28 -2.86
CA GLY A 205 6.39 10.87 -4.10
C GLY A 205 7.35 10.98 -5.28
N ASP A 206 7.21 10.11 -6.25
CA ASP A 206 8.01 10.14 -7.48
C ASP A 206 7.68 11.37 -8.35
N ASN A 207 6.45 11.86 -8.27
CA ASN A 207 6.06 13.18 -8.80
C ASN A 207 6.42 14.27 -7.77
N ARG A 208 7.69 14.65 -7.74
CA ARG A 208 8.31 15.47 -6.71
C ARG A 208 7.55 16.73 -6.34
N ASP A 209 7.11 17.49 -7.31
CA ASP A 209 6.46 18.78 -7.07
C ASP A 209 4.94 18.70 -6.93
N ARG A 210 4.35 17.52 -7.21
CA ARG A 210 2.91 17.24 -7.07
C ARG A 210 2.61 16.18 -6.01
N SER A 211 3.43 16.13 -4.97
CA SER A 211 3.30 15.17 -3.87
C SER A 211 3.15 15.88 -2.53
N ASP A 212 2.15 15.45 -1.78
CA ASP A 212 2.05 15.73 -0.34
C ASP A 212 2.74 14.59 0.41
N ASP A 213 3.95 14.87 0.93
CA ASP A 213 4.84 13.86 1.48
C ASP A 213 5.65 14.39 2.69
N SER A 214 6.64 13.64 3.14
CA SER A 214 7.43 13.92 4.33
C SER A 214 8.11 15.28 4.33
N ARG A 215 8.31 15.89 3.19
CA ARG A 215 8.83 17.26 3.10
C ARG A 215 7.88 18.28 3.73
N ARG A 216 6.57 17.95 3.86
CA ARG A 216 5.54 18.80 4.48
C ARG A 216 5.21 18.38 5.90
N TRP A 217 4.88 17.11 6.10
CA TRP A 217 4.37 16.58 7.37
C TRP A 217 5.38 15.69 8.12
N LYS A 218 6.63 15.61 7.67
CA LYS A 218 7.81 14.98 8.27
C LYS A 218 7.80 13.45 8.14
N TYR A 219 7.39 12.67 9.14
CA TYR A 219 7.71 11.26 9.24
C TYR A 219 6.48 10.37 9.30
N VAL A 220 6.64 9.13 8.81
CA VAL A 220 5.68 8.04 8.98
C VAL A 220 6.17 7.15 10.11
N SER A 221 5.35 6.97 11.15
CA SER A 221 5.65 6.00 12.20
C SER A 221 5.51 4.58 11.69
N GLU A 222 6.39 3.67 12.11
CA GLU A 222 6.32 2.24 11.79
C GLU A 222 4.95 1.62 12.13
N ALA A 223 4.32 2.06 13.23
CA ALA A 223 2.99 1.61 13.63
C ALA A 223 1.88 1.94 12.62
N LYS A 224 2.12 2.90 11.72
CA LYS A 224 1.15 3.35 10.71
C LYS A 224 1.38 2.74 9.32
N ILE A 225 2.36 1.87 9.19
CA ILE A 225 2.65 1.18 7.93
C ILE A 225 1.61 0.08 7.71
N VAL A 226 1.09 0.00 6.50
CA VAL A 226 0.12 -1.00 6.05
C VAL A 226 0.81 -2.14 5.32
N GLY A 227 1.77 -1.84 4.42
CA GLY A 227 2.51 -2.85 3.67
C GLY A 227 3.33 -2.28 2.52
N LYS A 228 3.99 -3.17 1.79
CA LYS A 228 4.79 -2.88 0.58
C LYS A 228 3.95 -3.12 -0.67
N ALA A 229 3.88 -2.14 -1.56
CA ALA A 229 3.35 -2.35 -2.90
C ALA A 229 4.35 -3.18 -3.70
N VAL A 230 3.88 -4.25 -4.33
CA VAL A 230 4.78 -5.21 -5.00
C VAL A 230 4.53 -5.33 -6.48
N ALA A 231 3.32 -5.02 -6.95
CA ALA A 231 2.98 -5.11 -8.37
C ALA A 231 1.81 -4.20 -8.75
N ILE A 232 1.79 -3.77 -10.00
CA ILE A 232 0.60 -3.28 -10.69
C ILE A 232 -0.03 -4.49 -11.36
N TRP A 233 -1.28 -4.83 -11.05
CA TRP A 233 -1.92 -6.02 -11.61
C TRP A 233 -2.99 -5.72 -12.64
N VAL A 234 -3.58 -4.52 -12.61
CA VAL A 234 -4.54 -4.06 -13.62
C VAL A 234 -4.54 -2.54 -13.64
N HIS A 235 -4.78 -1.95 -14.80
CA HIS A 235 -5.01 -0.52 -14.96
C HIS A 235 -6.43 -0.28 -15.48
N LYS A 236 -7.15 0.64 -14.86
CA LYS A 236 -8.44 1.14 -15.34
C LYS A 236 -8.44 2.66 -15.30
N ALA A 237 -8.27 3.27 -16.44
CA ALA A 237 -8.36 4.73 -16.58
C ALA A 237 -9.70 5.26 -16.02
N PRO A 238 -9.73 6.46 -15.45
CA PRO A 238 -10.97 7.07 -14.95
C PRO A 238 -12.07 7.15 -16.02
N GLY A 239 -13.32 7.02 -15.59
CA GLY A 239 -14.49 7.06 -16.46
C GLY A 239 -14.96 5.67 -16.93
N LEU A 240 -15.68 5.64 -18.08
CA LEU A 240 -16.26 4.42 -18.68
C LEU A 240 -15.23 3.68 -19.55
N ASN A 241 -14.06 3.39 -19.01
CA ASN A 241 -13.01 2.65 -19.70
C ASN A 241 -12.96 1.20 -19.21
N TRP A 242 -12.59 0.29 -20.13
CA TRP A 242 -12.35 -1.10 -19.76
C TRP A 242 -11.00 -1.24 -19.05
N PRO A 243 -10.88 -2.16 -18.09
CA PRO A 243 -9.59 -2.50 -17.49
C PRO A 243 -8.62 -3.05 -18.54
N THR A 244 -7.32 -2.72 -18.42
CA THR A 244 -6.23 -3.22 -19.25
C THR A 244 -5.13 -3.82 -18.40
N PHE A 245 -4.31 -4.70 -19.01
CA PHE A 245 -3.18 -5.34 -18.34
C PHE A 245 -1.82 -4.84 -18.89
N GLU A 246 -1.83 -3.77 -19.71
CA GLU A 246 -0.63 -3.24 -20.36
C GLU A 246 0.43 -2.74 -19.39
N ARG A 247 0.00 -2.28 -18.20
CA ARG A 247 0.88 -1.80 -17.13
C ARG A 247 1.26 -2.87 -16.10
N ASN A 248 0.89 -4.13 -16.36
CA ASN A 248 1.17 -5.24 -15.44
C ASN A 248 2.67 -5.43 -15.27
N ARG A 249 3.19 -5.22 -14.04
CA ARG A 249 4.62 -5.35 -13.72
C ARG A 249 4.85 -5.43 -12.21
N TRP A 250 5.96 -5.99 -11.82
CA TRP A 250 6.53 -5.83 -10.48
C TRP A 250 7.09 -4.41 -10.30
N ILE A 251 7.03 -3.91 -9.07
CA ILE A 251 7.47 -2.54 -8.70
C ILE A 251 8.28 -2.57 -7.42
#